data_3ac6abbdd62f2fadf8ff88421ec943e6
#
_entry.id   3ac6abbdd62f2fadf8ff88421ec943e6
#
_cell.length_a   1.000
_cell.length_b   1.000
_cell.length_c   1.000
_cell.angle_alpha   90.00
_cell.angle_beta   90.00
_cell.angle_gamma   90.00
#
_symmetry.space_group_name_H-M   'P 1'
#
loop_
_entity.id
_entity.type
_entity.pdbx_description
1 polymer ?
#
loop_
_entity_poly.entity_id
_entity_poly.type
_entity_poly.pdbx_seq_one_letter_code
_entity_poly.pdbx_strand_id
1 'polypeptide(L)'
;LYTAIGLQKFGKAEFYRDFLKHLRYSTDDFVVAPGIPGMVMCVFTLPSFPFVFKVIKDRFPAPKEMTRETVKAKYQLVKLHDRVGRMADSWEYSHVAFPLERFSSQLLQMLQAEAGDSIAIEGGQLIVKHLYIERRMMPLNLYLESAQGPGLETVVSEYGNAIRQLAAANIFPGDFLFKNFGVTRNGRVVFYDYDEIC
;
A
#
# COMPACT_ATOMS: atom_id res chain seq x y z
N LEU A 1 -15.86 -1.71 -20.50
CA LEU A 1 -15.74 -0.31 -20.08
C LEU A 1 -16.66 0.01 -18.90
N TYR A 2 -17.95 -0.38 -18.96
CA TYR A 2 -18.89 -0.17 -17.85
C TYR A 2 -18.50 -0.89 -16.56
N THR A 3 -17.90 -2.07 -16.65
CA THR A 3 -17.38 -2.80 -15.48
C THR A 3 -16.13 -2.16 -14.88
N ALA A 4 -15.34 -1.43 -15.67
CA ALA A 4 -14.16 -0.69 -15.19
C ALA A 4 -14.53 0.67 -14.57
N ILE A 5 -15.68 1.24 -14.93
CA ILE A 5 -16.22 2.49 -14.37
C ILE A 5 -17.13 2.19 -13.17
N GLY A 6 -17.64 0.95 -13.10
CA GLY A 6 -18.60 0.53 -12.08
C GLY A 6 -17.94 0.23 -10.75
N LEU A 7 -18.66 0.48 -9.74
CA LEU A 7 -18.59 0.12 -8.33
C LEU A 7 -17.38 -0.70 -7.89
N GLN A 8 -16.69 -0.25 -6.85
CA GLN A 8 -15.53 -0.89 -6.17
C GLN A 8 -15.65 -2.42 -5.97
N LYS A 9 -16.87 -2.95 -5.88
CA LYS A 9 -17.08 -4.41 -5.76
C LYS A 9 -16.52 -5.25 -6.91
N PHE A 10 -16.33 -4.64 -8.08
CA PHE A 10 -15.70 -5.30 -9.24
C PHE A 10 -14.20 -5.05 -9.32
N GLY A 11 -13.67 -4.06 -8.60
CA GLY A 11 -12.26 -3.69 -8.62
C GLY A 11 -11.34 -4.84 -8.22
N LYS A 12 -11.75 -5.66 -7.25
CA LYS A 12 -11.00 -6.85 -6.82
C LYS A 12 -10.89 -7.90 -7.94
N ALA A 13 -11.98 -8.17 -8.66
CA ALA A 13 -11.99 -9.15 -9.75
C ALA A 13 -11.15 -8.67 -10.94
N GLU A 14 -11.26 -7.39 -11.29
CA GLU A 14 -10.44 -6.76 -12.34
C GLU A 14 -8.95 -6.81 -12.00
N PHE A 15 -8.59 -6.40 -10.77
CA PHE A 15 -7.22 -6.49 -10.28
C PHE A 15 -6.70 -7.93 -10.40
N TYR A 16 -7.44 -8.91 -9.89
CA TYR A 16 -6.99 -10.31 -9.86
C TYR A 16 -6.77 -10.86 -11.26
N ARG A 17 -7.68 -10.58 -12.19
CA ARG A 17 -7.54 -10.95 -13.60
C ARG A 17 -6.28 -10.32 -14.23
N ASP A 18 -6.08 -9.02 -14.04
CA ASP A 18 -4.95 -8.29 -14.60
C ASP A 18 -3.63 -8.74 -13.97
N PHE A 19 -3.65 -9.04 -12.67
CA PHE A 19 -2.51 -9.57 -11.94
C PHE A 19 -2.10 -10.97 -12.46
N LEU A 20 -3.05 -11.90 -12.61
CA LEU A 20 -2.75 -13.22 -13.17
C LEU A 20 -2.22 -13.15 -14.60
N LYS A 21 -2.78 -12.25 -15.41
CA LYS A 21 -2.30 -11.98 -16.76
C LYS A 21 -0.87 -11.45 -16.71
N HIS A 22 -0.59 -10.49 -15.83
CA HIS A 22 0.75 -9.92 -15.65
C HIS A 22 1.77 -10.99 -15.23
N LEU A 23 1.45 -11.81 -14.24
CA LEU A 23 2.32 -12.91 -13.82
C LEU A 23 2.65 -13.91 -14.93
N ARG A 24 1.71 -14.14 -15.84
CA ARG A 24 1.90 -15.07 -16.98
C ARG A 24 2.86 -14.51 -18.04
N TYR A 25 2.87 -13.20 -18.25
CA TYR A 25 3.58 -12.57 -19.37
C TYR A 25 4.77 -11.73 -18.94
N SER A 26 4.98 -11.49 -17.65
CA SER A 26 6.16 -10.79 -17.14
C SER A 26 7.15 -11.77 -16.52
N THR A 27 8.40 -11.34 -16.47
CA THR A 27 9.52 -12.09 -15.86
C THR A 27 10.07 -11.41 -14.62
N ASP A 28 9.48 -10.28 -14.18
CA ASP A 28 9.98 -9.57 -13.01
C ASP A 28 9.64 -10.31 -11.71
N ASP A 29 10.55 -10.17 -10.75
CA ASP A 29 10.40 -10.75 -9.44
C ASP A 29 9.71 -9.78 -8.48
N PHE A 30 9.07 -10.33 -7.46
CA PHE A 30 8.63 -9.56 -6.31
C PHE A 30 9.85 -9.06 -5.54
N VAL A 31 9.90 -7.76 -5.31
CA VAL A 31 10.99 -7.08 -4.60
C VAL A 31 10.44 -6.21 -3.48
N VAL A 32 11.27 -5.87 -2.51
CA VAL A 32 10.91 -4.88 -1.49
C VAL A 32 10.53 -3.58 -2.18
N ALA A 33 9.40 -3.00 -1.78
CA ALA A 33 8.96 -1.73 -2.36
C ALA A 33 9.96 -0.61 -2.05
N PRO A 34 10.22 0.30 -3.01
CA PRO A 34 11.11 1.44 -2.76
C PRO A 34 10.50 2.40 -1.73
N GLY A 35 11.36 3.09 -0.99
CA GLY A 35 10.98 4.05 0.05
C GLY A 35 11.50 3.67 1.43
N ILE A 36 11.08 4.42 2.45
CA ILE A 36 11.45 4.16 3.84
C ILE A 36 10.63 2.97 4.36
N PRO A 37 11.27 1.91 4.88
CA PRO A 37 10.55 0.77 5.45
C PRO A 37 9.57 1.19 6.55
N GLY A 38 8.33 0.75 6.45
CA GLY A 38 7.32 0.99 7.48
C GLY A 38 7.60 0.19 8.76
N MET A 39 7.17 0.70 9.90
CA MET A 39 7.31 0.02 11.20
C MET A 39 6.29 -1.12 11.35
N VAL A 40 5.14 -1.02 10.71
CA VAL A 40 3.98 -1.91 10.91
C VAL A 40 3.80 -2.91 9.76
N MET A 41 4.20 -2.53 8.54
CA MET A 41 3.98 -3.32 7.34
C MET A 41 5.28 -3.72 6.64
N CYS A 42 5.34 -4.96 6.15
CA CYS A 42 6.23 -5.35 5.08
C CYS A 42 5.57 -4.98 3.75
N VAL A 43 6.25 -4.18 2.95
CA VAL A 43 5.72 -3.70 1.67
C VAL A 43 6.58 -4.20 0.52
N PHE A 44 5.94 -4.83 -0.47
CA PHE A 44 6.62 -5.34 -1.65
C PHE A 44 5.84 -5.06 -2.93
N THR A 45 6.47 -5.22 -4.08
CA THR A 45 5.88 -4.90 -5.39
C THR A 45 6.49 -5.77 -6.49
N LEU A 46 5.81 -5.84 -7.63
CA LEU A 46 6.42 -6.18 -8.91
C LEU A 46 6.82 -4.88 -9.62
N PRO A 47 8.07 -4.70 -10.07
CA PRO A 47 8.54 -3.45 -10.67
C PRO A 47 7.67 -2.94 -11.82
N SER A 48 7.22 -3.82 -12.70
CA SER A 48 6.40 -3.47 -13.87
C SER A 48 4.89 -3.48 -13.61
N PHE A 49 4.43 -3.80 -12.39
CA PHE A 49 3.01 -3.83 -12.03
C PHE A 49 2.67 -2.68 -11.07
N PRO A 50 1.62 -1.89 -11.32
CA PRO A 50 1.38 -0.62 -10.62
C PRO A 50 0.67 -0.79 -9.26
N PHE A 51 1.06 -1.82 -8.50
CA PHE A 51 0.48 -2.10 -7.18
C PHE A 51 1.58 -2.44 -6.17
N VAL A 52 1.29 -2.17 -4.91
CA VAL A 52 2.05 -2.61 -3.74
C VAL A 52 1.22 -3.60 -2.94
N PHE A 53 1.93 -4.52 -2.32
CA PHE A 53 1.40 -5.57 -1.47
C PHE A 53 1.89 -5.32 -0.05
N LYS A 54 0.98 -5.27 0.92
CA LYS A 54 1.29 -4.94 2.31
C LYS A 54 0.90 -6.10 3.22
N VAL A 55 1.84 -6.59 4.00
CA VAL A 55 1.64 -7.66 5.00
C VAL A 55 1.93 -7.08 6.38
N ILE A 56 1.03 -7.29 7.33
CA ILE A 56 1.22 -6.83 8.71
C ILE A 56 2.35 -7.64 9.34
N LYS A 57 3.33 -6.96 9.94
CA LYS A 57 4.44 -7.58 10.68
C LYS A 57 3.93 -8.34 11.90
N ASP A 58 4.72 -9.31 12.36
CA ASP A 58 4.38 -10.09 13.55
C ASP A 58 4.68 -9.31 14.84
N ARG A 59 5.67 -8.42 14.77
CA ARG A 59 6.11 -7.57 15.90
C ARG A 59 6.29 -6.14 15.43
N PHE A 60 5.93 -5.21 16.29
CA PHE A 60 6.09 -3.78 16.03
C PHE A 60 7.22 -3.23 16.90
N PRO A 61 8.16 -2.45 16.32
CA PRO A 61 9.22 -1.82 17.11
C PRO A 61 8.66 -0.72 18.02
N ALA A 62 9.26 -0.54 19.19
CA ALA A 62 8.96 0.61 20.04
C ALA A 62 9.19 1.92 19.26
N PRO A 63 8.37 2.97 19.51
CA PRO A 63 7.38 3.12 20.57
C PRO A 63 5.94 2.67 20.19
N LYS A 64 5.75 1.92 19.11
CA LYS A 64 4.40 1.52 18.65
C LYS A 64 3.81 0.43 19.53
N GLU A 65 2.89 0.81 20.40
CA GLU A 65 2.03 -0.10 21.17
C GLU A 65 0.77 -0.43 20.35
N MET A 66 0.91 -1.32 19.38
CA MET A 66 -0.19 -1.73 18.49
C MET A 66 -0.31 -3.24 18.45
N THR A 67 -1.49 -3.72 18.10
CA THR A 67 -1.75 -5.13 17.76
C THR A 67 -2.13 -5.24 16.30
N ARG A 68 -2.05 -6.46 15.76
CA ARG A 68 -2.50 -6.76 14.40
C ARG A 68 -3.98 -6.43 14.21
N GLU A 69 -4.80 -6.66 15.24
CA GLU A 69 -6.23 -6.34 15.26
C GLU A 69 -6.47 -4.86 15.19
N THR A 70 -5.68 -4.07 15.93
CA THR A 70 -5.75 -2.59 15.88
C THR A 70 -5.44 -2.08 14.48
N VAL A 71 -4.40 -2.62 13.82
CA VAL A 71 -4.06 -2.25 12.44
C VAL A 71 -5.23 -2.55 11.51
N LYS A 72 -5.80 -3.76 11.57
CA LYS A 72 -6.97 -4.13 10.76
C LYS A 72 -8.17 -3.22 11.02
N ALA A 73 -8.43 -2.88 12.29
CA ALA A 73 -9.51 -1.97 12.66
C ALA A 73 -9.33 -0.57 12.03
N LYS A 74 -8.11 -0.05 11.98
CA LYS A 74 -7.80 1.23 11.33
C LYS A 74 -8.00 1.17 9.80
N TYR A 75 -7.60 0.11 9.14
CA TYR A 75 -7.90 -0.11 7.71
C TYR A 75 -9.40 -0.17 7.43
N GLN A 76 -10.15 -0.85 8.30
CA GLN A 76 -11.61 -0.90 8.22
C GLN A 76 -12.26 0.48 8.44
N LEU A 77 -11.76 1.24 9.43
CA LEU A 77 -12.24 2.59 9.74
C LEU A 77 -12.12 3.52 8.53
N VAL A 78 -10.94 3.55 7.89
CA VAL A 78 -10.71 4.34 6.68
C VAL A 78 -11.69 3.96 5.58
N LYS A 79 -11.84 2.67 5.32
CA LYS A 79 -12.72 2.15 4.26
C LYS A 79 -14.18 2.53 4.45
N LEU A 80 -14.63 2.68 5.70
CA LEU A 80 -16.00 3.07 6.03
C LEU A 80 -16.22 4.58 6.02
N HIS A 81 -15.19 5.37 6.33
CA HIS A 81 -15.32 6.80 6.62
C HIS A 81 -14.66 7.73 5.60
N ASP A 82 -13.75 7.26 4.73
CA ASP A 82 -13.19 8.12 3.69
C ASP A 82 -14.24 8.47 2.63
N ARG A 83 -14.72 9.71 2.70
CA ARG A 83 -15.69 10.29 1.75
C ARG A 83 -15.05 11.38 0.88
N VAL A 84 -13.81 11.72 1.12
CA VAL A 84 -13.10 12.81 0.40
C VAL A 84 -12.11 12.29 -0.64
N GLY A 85 -11.80 10.98 -0.62
CA GLY A 85 -10.87 10.35 -1.54
C GLY A 85 -9.45 10.91 -1.41
N ARG A 86 -9.02 11.18 -0.17
CA ARG A 86 -7.64 11.57 0.17
C ARG A 86 -6.86 10.47 0.90
N MET A 87 -7.50 9.33 1.10
CA MET A 87 -6.86 8.11 1.54
C MET A 87 -6.57 7.21 0.34
N ALA A 88 -5.50 6.44 0.39
CA ALA A 88 -5.21 5.45 -0.62
C ALA A 88 -6.31 4.37 -0.61
N ASP A 89 -6.80 3.97 -1.79
CA ASP A 89 -7.76 2.87 -1.87
C ASP A 89 -7.04 1.54 -1.63
N SER A 90 -7.50 0.78 -0.64
CA SER A 90 -6.88 -0.47 -0.21
C SER A 90 -7.85 -1.63 -0.33
N TRP A 91 -7.42 -2.70 -0.99
CA TRP A 91 -8.16 -3.95 -1.09
C TRP A 91 -7.56 -5.01 -0.16
N GLU A 92 -8.43 -5.69 0.54
CA GLU A 92 -8.08 -6.75 1.47
C GLU A 92 -8.34 -8.12 0.84
N TYR A 93 -7.35 -9.00 0.92
CA TYR A 93 -7.42 -10.39 0.48
C TYR A 93 -6.95 -11.33 1.59
N SER A 94 -7.48 -12.55 1.57
CA SER A 94 -7.08 -13.61 2.50
C SER A 94 -6.57 -14.82 1.73
N HIS A 95 -5.52 -15.47 2.26
CA HIS A 95 -4.95 -16.71 1.72
C HIS A 95 -4.58 -16.61 0.23
N VAL A 96 -3.80 -15.57 -0.11
CA VAL A 96 -3.32 -15.37 -1.47
C VAL A 96 -2.05 -16.18 -1.70
N ALA A 97 -2.07 -17.03 -2.73
CA ALA A 97 -0.93 -17.82 -3.13
C ALA A 97 -0.15 -17.12 -4.25
N PHE A 98 1.17 -17.05 -4.10
CA PHE A 98 2.10 -16.48 -5.07
C PHE A 98 3.15 -17.53 -5.47
N PRO A 99 3.65 -17.55 -6.71
CA PRO A 99 4.75 -18.44 -7.10
C PRO A 99 6.01 -18.09 -6.30
N LEU A 100 6.51 -19.03 -5.49
CA LEU A 100 7.67 -18.79 -4.61
C LEU A 100 8.92 -18.41 -5.39
N GLU A 101 9.11 -19.01 -6.55
CA GLU A 101 10.25 -18.76 -7.45
C GLU A 101 10.35 -17.31 -7.94
N ARG A 102 9.26 -16.55 -7.85
CA ARG A 102 9.20 -15.15 -8.26
C ARG A 102 9.57 -14.16 -7.15
N PHE A 103 10.00 -14.63 -5.98
CA PHE A 103 10.40 -13.76 -4.88
C PHE A 103 11.92 -13.58 -4.86
N SER A 104 12.37 -12.33 -4.84
CA SER A 104 13.79 -12.06 -4.61
C SER A 104 14.21 -12.61 -3.23
N SER A 105 15.46 -13.07 -3.12
CA SER A 105 15.99 -13.63 -1.87
C SER A 105 15.89 -12.61 -0.71
N GLN A 106 16.13 -11.34 -0.99
CA GLN A 106 16.03 -10.26 0.00
C GLN A 106 14.60 -10.12 0.54
N LEU A 107 13.60 -10.12 -0.34
CA LEU A 107 12.21 -10.01 0.06
C LEU A 107 11.76 -11.23 0.86
N LEU A 108 12.14 -12.42 0.43
CA LEU A 108 11.77 -13.64 1.13
C LEU A 108 12.36 -13.68 2.55
N GLN A 109 13.63 -13.30 2.72
CA GLN A 109 14.26 -13.18 4.03
C GLN A 109 13.54 -12.17 4.91
N MET A 110 13.18 -10.99 4.37
CA MET A 110 12.43 -9.97 5.10
C MET A 110 11.06 -10.49 5.56
N LEU A 111 10.31 -11.14 4.68
CA LEU A 111 8.99 -11.69 5.02
C LEU A 111 9.06 -12.79 6.07
N GLN A 112 10.06 -13.68 5.99
CA GLN A 112 10.28 -14.74 6.98
C GLN A 112 10.67 -14.18 8.34
N ALA A 113 11.50 -13.12 8.37
CA ALA A 113 11.98 -12.52 9.61
C ALA A 113 10.92 -11.63 10.30
N GLU A 114 10.13 -10.89 9.53
CA GLU A 114 9.26 -9.84 10.07
C GLU A 114 7.76 -10.18 10.05
N ALA A 115 7.34 -11.14 9.20
CA ALA A 115 5.95 -11.52 8.99
C ALA A 115 5.77 -13.06 8.85
N GLY A 116 6.63 -13.84 9.50
CA GLY A 116 6.64 -15.31 9.40
C GLY A 116 5.33 -15.97 9.78
N ASP A 117 4.64 -15.44 10.81
CA ASP A 117 3.32 -15.93 11.24
C ASP A 117 2.21 -15.62 10.22
N SER A 118 2.43 -14.63 9.36
CA SER A 118 1.49 -14.17 8.33
C SER A 118 1.62 -14.91 7.01
N ILE A 119 2.66 -15.73 6.85
CA ILE A 119 2.94 -16.47 5.61
C ILE A 119 3.01 -17.98 5.86
N ALA A 120 2.89 -18.75 4.79
CA ALA A 120 3.19 -20.18 4.74
C ALA A 120 3.83 -20.52 3.39
N ILE A 121 4.71 -21.51 3.36
CA ILE A 121 5.32 -22.00 2.11
C ILE A 121 4.84 -23.43 1.90
N GLU A 122 4.08 -23.66 0.84
CA GLU A 122 3.48 -24.95 0.52
C GLU A 122 3.48 -25.16 -1.00
N GLY A 123 3.88 -26.34 -1.45
CA GLY A 123 3.78 -26.74 -2.87
C GLY A 123 4.45 -25.79 -3.85
N GLY A 124 5.58 -25.16 -3.49
CA GLY A 124 6.27 -24.17 -4.34
C GLY A 124 5.57 -22.79 -4.40
N GLN A 125 4.65 -22.54 -3.49
CA GLN A 125 3.93 -21.27 -3.37
C GLN A 125 4.19 -20.62 -2.01
N LEU A 126 4.26 -19.29 -1.99
CA LEU A 126 4.17 -18.47 -0.80
C LEU A 126 2.71 -18.06 -0.60
N ILE A 127 2.10 -18.51 0.49
CA ILE A 127 0.72 -18.18 0.85
C ILE A 127 0.76 -17.06 1.88
N VAL A 128 0.14 -15.92 1.55
CA VAL A 128 -0.03 -14.80 2.49
C VAL A 128 -1.43 -14.88 3.09
N LYS A 129 -1.50 -15.09 4.42
CA LYS A 129 -2.76 -15.32 5.14
C LYS A 129 -3.68 -14.10 5.14
N HIS A 130 -3.09 -12.89 5.16
CA HIS A 130 -3.82 -11.63 5.13
C HIS A 130 -3.00 -10.57 4.39
N LEU A 131 -3.57 -9.92 3.38
CA LEU A 131 -2.88 -9.06 2.45
C LEU A 131 -3.71 -7.82 2.14
N TYR A 132 -3.10 -6.66 2.22
CA TYR A 132 -3.62 -5.43 1.64
C TYR A 132 -2.94 -5.13 0.32
N ILE A 133 -3.69 -4.66 -0.65
CA ILE A 133 -3.20 -4.30 -1.98
C ILE A 133 -3.65 -2.87 -2.28
N GLU A 134 -2.71 -2.05 -2.69
CA GLU A 134 -2.93 -0.65 -3.00
C GLU A 134 -2.26 -0.28 -4.32
N ARG A 135 -2.75 0.76 -4.98
CA ARG A 135 -2.04 1.30 -6.14
C ARG A 135 -0.71 1.88 -5.68
N ARG A 136 0.37 1.51 -6.40
CA ARG A 136 1.69 2.06 -6.15
C ARG A 136 1.69 3.54 -6.50
N MET A 137 2.14 4.35 -5.56
CA MET A 137 2.33 5.78 -5.70
C MET A 137 3.80 6.11 -5.44
N MET A 138 4.26 7.25 -5.91
CA MET A 138 5.56 7.75 -5.53
C MET A 138 5.45 8.39 -4.14
N PRO A 139 6.23 7.96 -3.13
CA PRO A 139 6.27 8.63 -1.84
C PRO A 139 6.57 10.13 -2.02
N LEU A 140 5.83 10.97 -1.31
CA LEU A 140 5.91 12.43 -1.48
C LEU A 140 7.32 12.96 -1.19
N ASN A 141 8.00 12.41 -0.17
CA ASN A 141 9.39 12.78 0.12
C ASN A 141 10.33 12.55 -1.08
N LEU A 142 10.22 11.38 -1.75
CA LEU A 142 11.04 11.06 -2.92
C LEU A 142 10.64 11.91 -4.14
N TYR A 143 9.35 12.22 -4.27
CA TYR A 143 8.89 13.11 -5.33
C TYR A 143 9.49 14.51 -5.17
N LEU A 144 9.47 15.07 -3.96
CA LEU A 144 10.00 16.40 -3.66
C LEU A 144 11.51 16.52 -3.89
N GLU A 145 12.28 15.44 -3.71
CA GLU A 145 13.72 15.40 -4.00
C GLU A 145 14.02 15.49 -5.51
N SER A 146 13.13 14.97 -6.35
CA SER A 146 13.33 14.90 -7.81
C SER A 146 12.57 15.95 -8.61
N ALA A 147 11.49 16.51 -8.07
CA ALA A 147 10.62 17.45 -8.76
C ALA A 147 11.20 18.86 -8.82
N GLN A 148 10.98 19.55 -9.95
CA GLN A 148 11.39 20.93 -10.17
C GLN A 148 10.30 21.75 -10.89
N GLY A 149 10.36 23.06 -10.75
CA GLY A 149 9.49 24.00 -11.47
C GLY A 149 7.99 23.83 -11.13
N PRO A 150 7.08 24.03 -12.10
CA PRO A 150 5.63 24.06 -11.87
C PRO A 150 5.07 22.76 -11.27
N GLY A 151 5.71 21.63 -11.52
CA GLY A 151 5.30 20.34 -10.96
C GLY A 151 5.47 20.30 -9.45
N LEU A 152 6.54 20.89 -8.92
CA LEU A 152 6.80 21.00 -7.48
C LEU A 152 5.74 21.87 -6.79
N GLU A 153 5.47 23.05 -7.35
CA GLU A 153 4.45 23.97 -6.81
C GLU A 153 3.06 23.32 -6.75
N THR A 154 2.70 22.60 -7.82
CA THR A 154 1.42 21.87 -7.88
C THR A 154 1.30 20.82 -6.78
N VAL A 155 2.33 20.02 -6.57
CA VAL A 155 2.29 18.92 -5.57
C VAL A 155 2.36 19.47 -4.14
N VAL A 156 3.11 20.54 -3.89
CA VAL A 156 3.10 21.21 -2.59
C VAL A 156 1.73 21.80 -2.26
N SER A 157 1.07 22.44 -3.25
CA SER A 157 -0.30 22.92 -3.11
C SER A 157 -1.29 21.79 -2.85
N GLU A 158 -1.14 20.66 -3.57
CA GLU A 158 -1.96 19.45 -3.40
C GLU A 158 -1.75 18.79 -2.04
N TYR A 159 -0.55 18.82 -1.49
CA TYR A 159 -0.29 18.36 -0.13
C TYR A 159 -1.06 19.20 0.90
N GLY A 160 -1.02 20.54 0.79
CA GLY A 160 -1.82 21.42 1.62
C GLY A 160 -3.34 21.19 1.47
N ASN A 161 -3.80 20.93 0.24
CA ASN A 161 -5.19 20.57 -0.04
C ASN A 161 -5.58 19.23 0.60
N ALA A 162 -4.68 18.23 0.57
CA ALA A 162 -4.93 16.92 1.17
C ALA A 162 -5.13 17.06 2.68
N ILE A 163 -4.25 17.77 3.38
CA ILE A 163 -4.37 18.03 4.83
C ILE A 163 -5.69 18.72 5.16
N ARG A 164 -6.03 19.79 4.43
CA ARG A 164 -7.26 20.55 4.66
C ARG A 164 -8.52 19.71 4.45
N GLN A 165 -8.53 18.86 3.42
CA GLN A 165 -9.66 18.00 3.11
C GLN A 165 -9.80 16.83 4.10
N LEU A 166 -8.70 16.23 4.55
CA LEU A 166 -8.71 15.24 5.61
C LEU A 166 -9.26 15.82 6.91
N ALA A 167 -8.78 17.00 7.32
CA ALA A 167 -9.28 17.69 8.51
C ALA A 167 -10.78 18.03 8.40
N ALA A 168 -11.25 18.48 7.24
CA ALA A 168 -12.66 18.76 6.99
C ALA A 168 -13.53 17.48 7.05
N ALA A 169 -12.97 16.32 6.77
CA ALA A 169 -13.64 15.02 6.91
C ALA A 169 -13.49 14.40 8.32
N ASN A 170 -12.88 15.12 9.25
CA ASN A 170 -12.56 14.64 10.61
C ASN A 170 -11.67 13.40 10.61
N ILE A 171 -10.74 13.35 9.65
CA ILE A 171 -9.69 12.33 9.55
C ILE A 171 -8.36 13.01 9.89
N PHE A 172 -7.74 12.59 10.99
CA PHE A 172 -6.48 13.16 11.42
C PHE A 172 -5.36 12.12 11.30
N PRO A 173 -4.41 12.32 10.36
CA PRO A 173 -3.14 11.60 10.40
C PRO A 173 -2.42 11.89 11.71
N GLY A 174 -1.90 10.88 12.38
CA GLY A 174 -1.14 11.05 13.63
C GLY A 174 0.14 11.86 13.44
N ASP A 175 0.72 11.78 12.24
CA ASP A 175 1.77 12.69 11.80
C ASP A 175 1.57 13.12 10.33
N PHE A 176 2.13 14.28 9.97
CA PHE A 176 2.06 14.84 8.61
C PHE A 176 3.39 14.70 7.86
N LEU A 177 4.16 13.66 8.14
CA LEU A 177 5.41 13.40 7.45
C LEU A 177 5.19 13.13 5.96
N PHE A 178 6.00 13.71 5.11
CA PHE A 178 5.91 13.55 3.66
C PHE A 178 5.98 12.07 3.23
N LYS A 179 6.72 11.23 3.97
CA LYS A 179 6.81 9.79 3.69
C LYS A 179 5.48 9.04 3.82
N ASN A 180 4.48 9.61 4.52
CA ASN A 180 3.17 8.99 4.75
C ASN A 180 2.14 9.38 3.67
N PHE A 181 2.56 10.23 2.74
CA PHE A 181 1.76 10.64 1.58
C PHE A 181 2.36 10.11 0.28
N GLY A 182 1.50 9.87 -0.69
CA GLY A 182 1.89 9.43 -2.03
C GLY A 182 1.35 10.37 -3.11
N VAL A 183 2.14 10.55 -4.15
CA VAL A 183 1.75 11.26 -5.35
C VAL A 183 1.20 10.26 -6.37
N THR A 184 -0.04 10.44 -6.77
CA THR A 184 -0.71 9.61 -7.78
C THR A 184 -0.22 9.98 -9.19
N ARG A 185 -0.52 9.15 -10.19
CA ARG A 185 -0.19 9.42 -11.60
C ARG A 185 -0.75 10.76 -12.12
N ASN A 186 -1.82 11.25 -11.53
CA ASN A 186 -2.47 12.51 -11.90
C ASN A 186 -2.01 13.70 -11.03
N GLY A 187 -0.90 13.56 -10.30
CA GLY A 187 -0.35 14.60 -9.44
C GLY A 187 -1.13 14.86 -8.15
N ARG A 188 -2.14 14.05 -7.85
CA ARG A 188 -2.93 14.18 -6.62
C ARG A 188 -2.15 13.60 -5.44
N VAL A 189 -2.16 14.29 -4.30
CA VAL A 189 -1.55 13.82 -3.06
C VAL A 189 -2.60 13.11 -2.20
N VAL A 190 -2.29 11.91 -1.75
CA VAL A 190 -3.14 11.09 -0.88
C VAL A 190 -2.33 10.51 0.28
N PHE A 191 -2.98 10.28 1.41
CA PHE A 191 -2.41 9.67 2.60
C PHE A 191 -2.53 8.13 2.51
N TYR A 192 -1.49 7.39 2.91
CA TYR A 192 -1.49 5.92 2.83
C TYR A 192 -1.00 5.21 4.10
N ASP A 193 -0.67 5.95 5.15
CA ASP A 193 -0.18 5.36 6.41
C ASP A 193 -1.32 5.25 7.43
N TYR A 194 -2.14 4.22 7.27
CA TYR A 194 -3.38 4.04 8.03
C TYR A 194 -3.17 3.76 9.52
N ASP A 195 -2.02 3.25 9.92
CA ASP A 195 -1.73 2.99 11.31
C ASP A 195 -1.49 4.27 12.13
N GLU A 196 -1.28 5.41 11.47
CA GLU A 196 -1.15 6.71 12.14
C GLU A 196 -2.49 7.47 12.33
N ILE A 197 -3.61 6.97 11.79
CA ILE A 197 -4.90 7.68 11.88
C ILE A 197 -5.44 7.68 13.31
N CYS A 198 -5.90 8.87 13.74
CA CYS A 198 -6.61 9.10 15.00
C CYS A 198 -8.08 9.40 14.75
#